data_2b6e40edcee26763db2155e98c7bf48a
#
_entry.id   2b6e40edcee26763db2155e98c7bf48a
#
_cell.length_a   1.000
_cell.length_b   1.000
_cell.length_c   1.000
_cell.angle_alpha   90.00
_cell.angle_beta   90.00
_cell.angle_gamma   90.00
#
_symmetry.space_group_name_H-M   'P 1'
#
loop_
_entity.id
_entity.type
_entity.pdbx_description
1 polymer ?
#
loop_
_entity_poly.entity_id
_entity_poly.type
_entity_poly.pdbx_seq_one_letter_code
_entity_poly.pdbx_strand_id
1 'polypeptide(L)'
;MYDIVLLINKFSHRICSIAIDSISHHSKWLILTMKSSIHDPYAVLRIQSFRLYLLGRLFLTLGFQIQEIAIGWILYAKTGNPLVLGFTGLAVAIPYIITSMFSGLIADTKNRKYVVIYAVLLMLSSSIALLFKLYIDSTTHTDTIDILPYYIVLFFVGLARGFMGPSLQALWADFIPKELFPNGATWSANTFNFGAVAGPALGGVVLGFYGSNAAAILTCLLLISSIIAFLRLKYKKVIRDIKKEPLKDKLLAGLRFVFSHQILVGAMALDMFAVMFGGAIALLPAFVKDVLLMGPEALGILRAAPFIGSLLMGIYLAHHPPLRNTGKILLISIAGFGLCIIGFAMSTNYLLSLLLLAASGSFDNVSMVIRGSIAQLFTPDEMRGRVSAVNGVFIGSSNEIGAFESGLAASLMGLIPSVIFGGSITIIIVLCTAIFIPALATFSIRTSMHNNQT
;
A
#
# COMPACT_ATOMS: atom_id res chain seq x y z
N MET A 1 77.38 14.41 10.93
CA MET A 1 76.53 13.32 10.48
C MET A 1 75.20 13.22 11.26
N TYR A 2 75.18 13.59 12.55
CA TYR A 2 73.96 13.62 13.37
C TYR A 2 72.94 14.73 12.97
N ASP A 3 73.44 15.90 12.56
CA ASP A 3 72.59 17.03 12.22
C ASP A 3 71.86 16.89 10.87
N ILE A 4 72.39 16.11 9.93
CA ILE A 4 71.74 15.86 8.62
C ILE A 4 70.55 14.89 8.77
N VAL A 5 70.66 13.90 9.70
CA VAL A 5 69.55 12.95 9.97
C VAL A 5 68.39 13.64 10.69
N LEU A 6 68.67 14.63 11.54
CA LEU A 6 67.66 15.43 12.23
C LEU A 6 66.93 16.39 11.26
N LEU A 7 67.63 16.92 10.26
CA LEU A 7 67.04 17.77 9.23
C LEU A 7 66.12 16.98 8.25
N ILE A 8 66.55 15.78 7.88
CA ILE A 8 65.78 14.88 7.02
C ILE A 8 64.51 14.42 7.75
N ASN A 9 64.57 14.11 9.03
CA ASN A 9 63.41 13.73 9.82
C ASN A 9 62.39 14.86 10.03
N LYS A 10 62.86 16.10 10.25
CA LYS A 10 62.00 17.29 10.32
C LYS A 10 61.35 17.64 8.99
N PHE A 11 62.05 17.45 7.85
CA PHE A 11 61.49 17.68 6.50
C PHE A 11 60.45 16.60 6.13
N SER A 12 60.74 15.34 6.43
CA SER A 12 59.81 14.21 6.24
C SER A 12 58.51 14.38 7.04
N HIS A 13 58.61 14.78 8.31
CA HIS A 13 57.41 15.04 9.15
C HIS A 13 56.59 16.23 8.64
N ARG A 14 57.21 17.29 8.14
CA ARG A 14 56.48 18.42 7.55
C ARG A 14 55.81 18.08 6.22
N ILE A 15 56.46 17.32 5.35
CA ILE A 15 55.88 16.87 4.07
C ILE A 15 54.73 15.90 4.34
N CYS A 16 54.86 14.99 5.33
CA CYS A 16 53.79 14.04 5.70
C CYS A 16 52.57 14.77 6.30
N SER A 17 52.79 15.80 7.15
CA SER A 17 51.70 16.57 7.73
C SER A 17 50.95 17.41 6.70
N ILE A 18 51.68 18.05 5.74
CA ILE A 18 51.06 18.83 4.63
C ILE A 18 50.31 17.89 3.69
N ALA A 19 50.79 16.69 3.40
CA ALA A 19 50.13 15.70 2.59
C ALA A 19 48.85 15.15 3.27
N ILE A 20 48.92 14.91 4.58
CA ILE A 20 47.75 14.47 5.35
C ILE A 20 46.70 15.55 5.48
N ASP A 21 47.08 16.80 5.69
CA ASP A 21 46.14 17.94 5.70
C ASP A 21 45.49 18.21 4.34
N SER A 22 46.29 18.11 3.25
CA SER A 22 45.75 18.25 1.88
C SER A 22 44.80 17.12 1.49
N ILE A 23 45.10 15.86 1.90
CA ILE A 23 44.22 14.71 1.69
C ILE A 23 42.97 14.84 2.57
N SER A 24 43.09 15.31 3.81
CA SER A 24 41.94 15.54 4.68
C SER A 24 41.03 16.67 4.19
N HIS A 25 41.61 17.74 3.64
CA HIS A 25 40.84 18.82 3.03
C HIS A 25 40.15 18.40 1.72
N HIS A 26 40.82 17.62 0.87
CA HIS A 26 40.22 17.13 -0.37
C HIS A 26 39.11 16.07 -0.08
N SER A 27 39.33 15.20 0.87
CA SER A 27 38.27 14.24 1.29
C SER A 27 37.11 14.92 2.01
N LYS A 28 37.37 15.96 2.83
CA LYS A 28 36.30 16.79 3.40
C LYS A 28 35.53 17.58 2.33
N TRP A 29 36.24 18.14 1.33
CA TRP A 29 35.61 18.81 0.18
C TRP A 29 34.80 17.82 -0.68
N LEU A 30 35.33 16.63 -0.97
CA LEU A 30 34.62 15.58 -1.67
C LEU A 30 33.39 15.08 -0.85
N ILE A 31 33.53 14.91 0.44
CA ILE A 31 32.42 14.53 1.34
C ILE A 31 31.40 15.66 1.46
N LEU A 32 31.82 16.93 1.51
CA LEU A 32 30.92 18.10 1.53
C LEU A 32 30.23 18.32 0.17
N THR A 33 30.92 18.15 -0.95
CA THR A 33 30.31 18.23 -2.29
C THR A 33 29.44 17.02 -2.60
N MET A 34 29.79 15.81 -2.15
CA MET A 34 28.89 14.66 -2.19
C MET A 34 27.69 14.83 -1.27
N LYS A 35 27.86 15.45 -0.09
CA LYS A 35 26.76 15.70 0.86
C LYS A 35 25.82 16.82 0.40
N SER A 36 26.28 17.78 -0.38
CA SER A 36 25.45 18.86 -0.93
C SER A 36 24.69 18.47 -2.20
N SER A 37 25.13 17.43 -2.93
CA SER A 37 24.45 16.96 -4.15
C SER A 37 23.39 15.87 -3.90
N ILE A 38 23.29 15.33 -2.68
CA ILE A 38 22.49 14.12 -2.40
C ILE A 38 21.16 14.43 -1.68
N HIS A 39 20.86 15.67 -1.30
CA HIS A 39 19.69 15.92 -0.42
C HIS A 39 18.80 17.10 -0.81
N ASP A 40 18.45 17.22 -2.10
CA ASP A 40 17.27 18.03 -2.44
C ASP A 40 16.03 17.12 -2.48
N PRO A 41 15.18 17.10 -1.43
CA PRO A 41 13.99 16.24 -1.38
C PRO A 41 12.97 16.59 -2.47
N TYR A 42 13.10 17.77 -3.10
CA TYR A 42 12.19 18.27 -4.14
C TYR A 42 12.77 18.13 -5.55
N ALA A 43 14.00 17.62 -5.72
CA ALA A 43 14.67 17.52 -7.02
C ALA A 43 13.81 16.81 -8.08
N VAL A 44 13.15 15.72 -7.70
CA VAL A 44 12.28 14.94 -8.60
C VAL A 44 11.03 15.73 -9.03
N LEU A 45 10.55 16.66 -8.21
CA LEU A 45 9.39 17.50 -8.55
C LEU A 45 9.68 18.57 -9.60
N ARG A 46 10.96 18.84 -9.91
CA ARG A 46 11.35 19.74 -11.03
C ARG A 46 11.08 19.08 -12.38
N ILE A 47 10.95 17.75 -12.43
CA ILE A 47 10.67 16.99 -13.66
C ILE A 47 9.17 17.07 -13.97
N GLN A 48 8.81 17.77 -15.04
CA GLN A 48 7.42 17.99 -15.45
C GLN A 48 6.63 16.68 -15.61
N SER A 49 7.23 15.66 -16.25
CA SER A 49 6.58 14.36 -16.43
C SER A 49 6.28 13.68 -15.09
N PHE A 50 7.17 13.82 -14.09
CA PHE A 50 6.93 13.25 -12.77
C PHE A 50 5.80 13.97 -12.02
N ARG A 51 5.71 15.29 -12.10
CA ARG A 51 4.57 16.04 -11.53
C ARG A 51 3.24 15.63 -12.13
N LEU A 52 3.18 15.51 -13.46
CA LEU A 52 1.98 15.04 -14.16
C LEU A 52 1.60 13.60 -13.75
N TYR A 53 2.60 12.72 -13.56
CA TYR A 53 2.39 11.38 -13.03
C TYR A 53 1.78 11.43 -11.62
N LEU A 54 2.34 12.23 -10.70
CA LEU A 54 1.81 12.36 -9.34
C LEU A 54 0.38 12.89 -9.34
N LEU A 55 0.07 13.92 -10.15
CA LEU A 55 -1.29 14.43 -10.28
C LEU A 55 -2.25 13.38 -10.82
N GLY A 56 -1.88 12.65 -11.87
CA GLY A 56 -2.67 11.56 -12.42
C GLY A 56 -2.93 10.46 -11.40
N ARG A 57 -1.90 10.08 -10.64
CA ARG A 57 -2.00 9.09 -9.57
C ARG A 57 -2.88 9.57 -8.41
N LEU A 58 -2.76 10.84 -8.02
CA LEU A 58 -3.59 11.42 -6.97
C LEU A 58 -5.08 11.38 -7.34
N PHE A 59 -5.44 11.91 -8.51
CA PHE A 59 -6.82 11.92 -8.97
C PHE A 59 -7.40 10.51 -9.13
N LEU A 60 -6.59 9.57 -9.62
CA LEU A 60 -6.96 8.17 -9.70
C LEU A 60 -7.27 7.58 -8.33
N THR A 61 -6.38 7.79 -7.35
CA THR A 61 -6.55 7.25 -5.99
C THR A 61 -7.77 7.87 -5.31
N LEU A 62 -7.96 9.19 -5.43
CA LEU A 62 -9.14 9.87 -4.90
C LEU A 62 -10.44 9.31 -5.50
N GLY A 63 -10.52 9.23 -6.83
CA GLY A 63 -11.71 8.71 -7.53
C GLY A 63 -12.03 7.27 -7.13
N PHE A 64 -11.01 6.41 -7.07
CA PHE A 64 -11.18 5.02 -6.64
C PHE A 64 -11.70 4.92 -5.20
N GLN A 65 -11.11 5.65 -4.26
CA GLN A 65 -11.50 5.60 -2.85
C GLN A 65 -12.91 6.16 -2.61
N ILE A 66 -13.30 7.21 -3.34
CA ILE A 66 -14.66 7.76 -3.27
C ILE A 66 -15.67 6.73 -3.80
N GLN A 67 -15.39 6.09 -4.93
CA GLN A 67 -16.27 5.08 -5.51
C GLN A 67 -16.45 3.87 -4.59
N GLU A 68 -15.37 3.40 -3.99
CA GLU A 68 -15.39 2.24 -3.08
C GLU A 68 -16.26 2.50 -1.85
N ILE A 69 -16.10 3.67 -1.22
CA ILE A 69 -16.89 4.03 -0.03
C ILE A 69 -18.37 4.25 -0.40
N ALA A 70 -18.64 4.86 -1.55
CA ALA A 70 -20.00 5.10 -2.01
C ALA A 70 -20.73 3.80 -2.28
N ILE A 71 -20.13 2.85 -3.01
CA ILE A 71 -20.74 1.54 -3.30
C ILE A 71 -20.98 0.76 -2.01
N GLY A 72 -19.99 0.70 -1.11
CA GLY A 72 -20.14 0.02 0.18
C GLY A 72 -21.30 0.57 1.01
N TRP A 73 -21.40 1.91 1.12
CA TRP A 73 -22.50 2.54 1.82
C TRP A 73 -23.85 2.28 1.17
N ILE A 74 -23.96 2.47 -0.15
CA ILE A 74 -25.22 2.31 -0.90
C ILE A 74 -25.75 0.87 -0.75
N LEU A 75 -24.86 -0.11 -0.95
CA LEU A 75 -25.25 -1.52 -0.85
C LEU A 75 -25.73 -1.86 0.55
N TYR A 76 -25.01 -1.42 1.59
CA TYR A 76 -25.44 -1.70 2.96
C TYR A 76 -26.69 -0.90 3.36
N ALA A 77 -26.77 0.37 2.98
CA ALA A 77 -27.93 1.20 3.27
C ALA A 77 -29.22 0.62 2.69
N LYS A 78 -29.14 0.02 1.48
CA LYS A 78 -30.27 -0.59 0.78
C LYS A 78 -30.62 -1.99 1.31
N THR A 79 -29.63 -2.81 1.66
CA THR A 79 -29.86 -4.24 1.94
C THR A 79 -29.87 -4.59 3.43
N GLY A 80 -29.17 -3.81 4.28
CA GLY A 80 -28.95 -4.15 5.68
C GLY A 80 -28.18 -5.45 5.91
N ASN A 81 -27.58 -6.04 4.87
CA ASN A 81 -26.97 -7.36 4.92
C ASN A 81 -25.44 -7.27 4.81
N PRO A 82 -24.68 -7.65 5.87
CA PRO A 82 -23.22 -7.64 5.86
C PRO A 82 -22.61 -8.56 4.79
N LEU A 83 -23.27 -9.67 4.43
CA LEU A 83 -22.80 -10.58 3.40
C LEU A 83 -22.70 -9.89 2.03
N VAL A 84 -23.61 -8.95 1.74
CA VAL A 84 -23.56 -8.13 0.52
C VAL A 84 -22.28 -7.29 0.48
N LEU A 85 -21.82 -6.75 1.62
CA LEU A 85 -20.50 -6.09 1.72
C LEU A 85 -19.36 -7.09 1.47
N GLY A 86 -19.46 -8.31 2.01
CA GLY A 86 -18.45 -9.35 1.78
C GLY A 86 -18.30 -9.68 0.28
N PHE A 87 -19.38 -9.80 -0.45
CA PHE A 87 -19.33 -10.05 -1.90
C PHE A 87 -18.72 -8.91 -2.70
N THR A 88 -18.68 -7.66 -2.19
CA THR A 88 -17.95 -6.58 -2.85
C THR A 88 -16.46 -6.87 -2.93
N GLY A 89 -15.89 -7.47 -1.88
CA GLY A 89 -14.50 -7.94 -1.86
C GLY A 89 -14.24 -8.99 -2.94
N LEU A 90 -15.07 -10.04 -3.04
CA LEU A 90 -14.92 -11.07 -4.08
C LEU A 90 -15.08 -10.53 -5.50
N ALA A 91 -16.03 -9.62 -5.70
CA ALA A 91 -16.24 -9.00 -7.00
C ALA A 91 -15.01 -8.26 -7.51
N VAL A 92 -14.22 -7.68 -6.59
CA VAL A 92 -12.93 -7.04 -6.90
C VAL A 92 -11.78 -8.06 -6.93
N ALA A 93 -11.73 -8.99 -5.98
CA ALA A 93 -10.61 -9.94 -5.80
C ALA A 93 -10.41 -10.84 -7.02
N ILE A 94 -11.49 -11.46 -7.50
CA ILE A 94 -11.39 -12.46 -8.57
C ILE A 94 -10.76 -11.87 -9.82
N PRO A 95 -11.27 -10.76 -10.42
CA PRO A 95 -10.65 -10.18 -11.59
C PRO A 95 -9.27 -9.57 -11.30
N TYR A 96 -9.04 -9.01 -10.11
CA TYR A 96 -7.74 -8.49 -9.69
C TYR A 96 -6.67 -9.59 -9.68
N ILE A 97 -6.92 -10.72 -9.04
CA ILE A 97 -5.98 -11.83 -8.94
C ILE A 97 -5.64 -12.36 -10.34
N ILE A 98 -6.66 -12.61 -11.16
CA ILE A 98 -6.47 -13.11 -12.53
C ILE A 98 -5.62 -12.14 -13.34
N THR A 99 -5.93 -10.86 -13.32
CA THR A 99 -5.23 -9.87 -14.15
C THR A 99 -3.87 -9.49 -13.61
N SER A 100 -3.67 -9.51 -12.29
CA SER A 100 -2.37 -9.23 -11.67
C SER A 100 -1.29 -10.24 -12.09
N MET A 101 -1.65 -11.49 -12.34
CA MET A 101 -0.73 -12.51 -12.82
C MET A 101 -0.14 -12.16 -14.19
N PHE A 102 -0.89 -11.51 -15.08
CA PHE A 102 -0.45 -11.15 -16.43
C PHE A 102 0.06 -9.70 -16.53
N SER A 103 -0.24 -8.88 -15.55
CA SER A 103 0.02 -7.43 -15.59
C SER A 103 1.50 -7.08 -15.68
N GLY A 104 2.38 -7.86 -15.03
CA GLY A 104 3.83 -7.69 -15.10
C GLY A 104 4.35 -7.89 -16.53
N LEU A 105 3.91 -8.96 -17.22
CA LEU A 105 4.29 -9.23 -18.61
C LEU A 105 3.79 -8.11 -19.55
N ILE A 106 2.58 -7.63 -19.33
CA ILE A 106 1.99 -6.54 -20.12
C ILE A 106 2.76 -5.23 -19.88
N ALA A 107 3.09 -4.90 -18.63
CA ALA A 107 3.88 -3.72 -18.26
C ALA A 107 5.31 -3.76 -18.86
N ASP A 108 5.85 -4.94 -19.07
CA ASP A 108 7.18 -5.13 -19.67
C ASP A 108 7.14 -5.07 -21.21
N THR A 109 6.11 -5.62 -21.85
CA THR A 109 6.03 -5.75 -23.31
C THR A 109 5.31 -4.59 -23.99
N LYS A 110 4.30 -4.02 -23.34
CA LYS A 110 3.48 -2.94 -23.90
C LYS A 110 3.96 -1.56 -23.43
N ASN A 111 3.38 -0.51 -23.99
CA ASN A 111 3.64 0.86 -23.55
C ASN A 111 2.91 1.12 -22.23
N ARG A 112 3.66 1.26 -21.14
CA ARG A 112 3.15 1.43 -19.76
C ARG A 112 2.17 2.57 -19.62
N LYS A 113 2.42 3.70 -20.29
CA LYS A 113 1.51 4.86 -20.29
C LYS A 113 0.13 4.48 -20.81
N TYR A 114 0.05 3.79 -21.94
CA TYR A 114 -1.24 3.39 -22.50
C TYR A 114 -1.92 2.29 -21.71
N VAL A 115 -1.18 1.36 -21.10
CA VAL A 115 -1.75 0.36 -20.19
C VAL A 115 -2.46 1.05 -19.03
N VAL A 116 -1.83 2.05 -18.39
CA VAL A 116 -2.44 2.84 -17.33
C VAL A 116 -3.67 3.59 -17.84
N ILE A 117 -3.58 4.26 -18.99
CA ILE A 117 -4.72 5.01 -19.56
C ILE A 117 -5.89 4.09 -19.84
N TYR A 118 -5.69 2.92 -20.46
CA TYR A 118 -6.77 1.96 -20.73
C TYR A 118 -7.39 1.41 -19.44
N ALA A 119 -6.59 1.15 -18.41
CA ALA A 119 -7.11 0.73 -17.11
C ALA A 119 -7.96 1.84 -16.46
N VAL A 120 -7.54 3.12 -16.53
CA VAL A 120 -8.33 4.24 -16.00
C VAL A 120 -9.59 4.48 -16.85
N LEU A 121 -9.54 4.28 -18.18
CA LEU A 121 -10.72 4.34 -19.05
C LEU A 121 -11.73 3.25 -18.68
N LEU A 122 -11.27 2.03 -18.37
CA LEU A 122 -12.13 0.96 -17.90
C LEU A 122 -12.78 1.30 -16.55
N MET A 123 -12.03 1.91 -15.61
CA MET A 123 -12.61 2.42 -14.36
C MET A 123 -13.63 3.54 -14.62
N LEU A 124 -13.33 4.47 -15.52
CA LEU A 124 -14.26 5.54 -15.89
C LEU A 124 -15.54 4.99 -16.49
N SER A 125 -15.46 4.02 -17.40
CA SER A 125 -16.65 3.40 -18.00
C SER A 125 -17.52 2.71 -16.95
N SER A 126 -16.90 2.02 -15.97
CA SER A 126 -17.63 1.42 -14.85
C SER A 126 -18.24 2.46 -13.90
N SER A 127 -17.57 3.61 -13.69
CA SER A 127 -18.11 4.71 -12.90
C SER A 127 -19.29 5.41 -13.59
N ILE A 128 -19.24 5.54 -14.92
CA ILE A 128 -20.37 6.04 -15.73
C ILE A 128 -21.56 5.07 -15.65
N ALA A 129 -21.31 3.75 -15.74
CA ALA A 129 -22.34 2.74 -15.57
C ALA A 129 -22.98 2.80 -14.17
N LEU A 130 -22.16 3.04 -13.12
CA LEU A 130 -22.67 3.29 -11.76
C LEU A 130 -23.56 4.53 -11.70
N LEU A 131 -23.12 5.66 -12.28
CA LEU A 131 -23.90 6.88 -12.31
C LEU A 131 -25.24 6.67 -13.02
N PHE A 132 -25.24 5.95 -14.14
CA PHE A 132 -26.47 5.61 -14.87
C PHE A 132 -27.42 4.72 -14.05
N LYS A 133 -26.87 3.71 -13.34
CA LYS A 133 -27.65 2.88 -12.42
C LYS A 133 -28.28 3.71 -11.29
N LEU A 134 -27.52 4.61 -10.68
CA LEU A 134 -28.01 5.49 -9.62
C LEU A 134 -29.10 6.44 -10.12
N TYR A 135 -28.97 6.92 -11.36
CA TYR A 135 -30.00 7.75 -12.01
C TYR A 135 -31.29 6.95 -12.23
N ILE A 136 -31.20 5.72 -12.73
CA ILE A 136 -32.38 4.84 -12.90
C ILE A 136 -33.00 4.58 -11.50
N ASP A 137 -32.23 4.23 -10.50
CA ASP A 137 -32.74 3.97 -9.15
C ASP A 137 -33.46 5.17 -8.53
N SER A 138 -33.08 6.40 -8.91
CA SER A 138 -33.73 7.63 -8.45
C SER A 138 -35.05 7.93 -9.19
N THR A 139 -35.22 7.42 -10.40
CA THR A 139 -36.39 7.67 -11.23
C THR A 139 -37.42 6.55 -11.18
N THR A 140 -36.98 5.31 -10.99
CA THR A 140 -37.84 4.13 -10.86
C THR A 140 -38.05 3.81 -9.38
N HIS A 141 -39.22 4.09 -8.82
CA HIS A 141 -39.61 3.71 -7.47
C HIS A 141 -39.89 2.18 -7.39
N THR A 142 -38.93 1.37 -7.82
CA THR A 142 -39.06 -0.09 -7.75
C THR A 142 -38.59 -0.57 -6.36
N ASP A 143 -39.46 -1.28 -5.66
CA ASP A 143 -39.14 -1.91 -4.35
C ASP A 143 -38.10 -3.03 -4.44
N THR A 144 -37.74 -3.47 -5.64
CA THR A 144 -36.75 -4.52 -5.87
C THR A 144 -35.34 -3.94 -5.90
N ILE A 145 -34.52 -4.35 -4.93
CA ILE A 145 -33.12 -3.97 -4.86
C ILE A 145 -32.31 -4.85 -5.80
N ASP A 146 -32.00 -4.32 -6.99
CA ASP A 146 -31.07 -4.99 -7.91
C ASP A 146 -29.62 -4.63 -7.58
N ILE A 147 -28.91 -5.58 -6.95
CA ILE A 147 -27.51 -5.42 -6.49
C ILE A 147 -26.50 -5.85 -7.55
N LEU A 148 -26.91 -6.62 -8.56
CA LEU A 148 -26.01 -7.20 -9.57
C LEU A 148 -25.21 -6.13 -10.35
N PRO A 149 -25.78 -5.01 -10.81
CA PRO A 149 -25.02 -3.97 -11.50
C PRO A 149 -23.88 -3.38 -10.68
N TYR A 150 -24.03 -3.27 -9.36
CA TYR A 150 -22.95 -2.79 -8.47
C TYR A 150 -21.77 -3.77 -8.45
N TYR A 151 -22.02 -5.08 -8.42
CA TYR A 151 -20.95 -6.09 -8.49
C TYR A 151 -20.29 -6.12 -9.87
N ILE A 152 -21.03 -5.90 -10.96
CA ILE A 152 -20.47 -5.77 -12.31
C ILE A 152 -19.51 -4.57 -12.37
N VAL A 153 -19.88 -3.43 -11.80
CA VAL A 153 -19.01 -2.25 -11.68
C VAL A 153 -17.73 -2.60 -10.92
N LEU A 154 -17.86 -3.25 -9.76
CA LEU A 154 -16.71 -3.65 -8.93
C LEU A 154 -15.82 -4.68 -9.64
N PHE A 155 -16.39 -5.59 -10.41
CA PHE A 155 -15.64 -6.54 -11.23
C PHE A 155 -14.72 -5.82 -12.23
N PHE A 156 -15.22 -4.83 -12.95
CA PHE A 156 -14.41 -4.04 -13.89
C PHE A 156 -13.38 -3.16 -13.17
N VAL A 157 -13.69 -2.66 -11.99
CA VAL A 157 -12.72 -1.94 -11.14
C VAL A 157 -11.59 -2.88 -10.72
N GLY A 158 -11.89 -4.10 -10.27
CA GLY A 158 -10.89 -5.11 -9.92
C GLY A 158 -9.98 -5.47 -11.09
N LEU A 159 -10.58 -5.66 -12.28
CA LEU A 159 -9.85 -5.93 -13.53
C LEU A 159 -8.89 -4.79 -13.88
N ALA A 160 -9.33 -3.55 -13.80
CA ALA A 160 -8.51 -2.36 -14.03
C ALA A 160 -7.35 -2.26 -13.03
N ARG A 161 -7.61 -2.48 -11.74
CA ARG A 161 -6.60 -2.43 -10.67
C ARG A 161 -5.48 -3.44 -10.89
N GLY A 162 -5.80 -4.66 -11.33
CA GLY A 162 -4.81 -5.69 -11.60
C GLY A 162 -3.79 -5.28 -12.67
N PHE A 163 -4.20 -4.58 -13.72
CA PHE A 163 -3.28 -4.05 -14.74
C PHE A 163 -2.51 -2.81 -14.28
N MET A 164 -3.09 -2.02 -13.40
CA MET A 164 -2.58 -0.71 -13.01
C MET A 164 -1.35 -0.76 -12.10
N GLY A 165 -1.34 -1.66 -11.11
CA GLY A 165 -0.33 -1.69 -10.05
C GLY A 165 1.11 -1.73 -10.58
N PRO A 166 1.53 -2.80 -11.28
CA PRO A 166 2.88 -2.91 -11.83
C PRO A 166 3.19 -1.83 -12.88
N SER A 167 2.19 -1.46 -13.69
CA SER A 167 2.37 -0.45 -14.74
C SER A 167 2.65 0.94 -14.17
N LEU A 168 1.96 1.36 -13.10
CA LEU A 168 2.20 2.63 -12.41
C LEU A 168 3.58 2.66 -11.74
N GLN A 169 3.97 1.57 -11.06
CA GLN A 169 5.29 1.49 -10.43
C GLN A 169 6.43 1.57 -11.45
N ALA A 170 6.27 0.90 -12.58
CA ALA A 170 7.28 0.91 -13.63
C ALA A 170 7.29 2.21 -14.44
N LEU A 171 6.16 2.91 -14.56
CA LEU A 171 6.01 4.11 -15.37
C LEU A 171 6.83 5.29 -14.83
N TRP A 172 6.79 5.59 -13.53
CA TRP A 172 7.53 6.72 -12.98
C TRP A 172 9.04 6.52 -13.03
N ALA A 173 9.49 5.27 -12.90
CA ALA A 173 10.92 4.94 -12.98
C ALA A 173 11.52 5.22 -14.38
N ASP A 174 10.69 5.30 -15.42
CA ASP A 174 11.17 5.62 -16.78
C ASP A 174 11.37 7.12 -17.01
N PHE A 175 10.91 8.01 -16.11
CA PHE A 175 11.00 9.48 -16.28
C PHE A 175 12.15 10.11 -15.51
N ILE A 176 12.65 9.43 -14.47
CA ILE A 176 13.60 10.02 -13.55
C ILE A 176 14.96 9.32 -13.62
N PRO A 177 16.07 10.05 -13.41
CA PRO A 177 17.40 9.47 -13.25
C PRO A 177 17.44 8.48 -12.09
N LYS A 178 18.29 7.47 -12.18
CA LYS A 178 18.41 6.42 -11.16
C LYS A 178 18.78 6.98 -9.77
N GLU A 179 19.55 8.05 -9.74
CA GLU A 179 19.98 8.74 -8.52
C GLU A 179 18.80 9.33 -7.74
N LEU A 180 17.70 9.66 -8.42
CA LEU A 180 16.48 10.21 -7.83
C LEU A 180 15.41 9.15 -7.52
N PHE A 181 15.69 7.86 -7.74
CA PHE A 181 14.72 6.78 -7.47
C PHE A 181 14.20 6.77 -6.03
N PRO A 182 15.03 6.95 -4.96
CA PRO A 182 14.52 7.03 -3.60
C PRO A 182 13.52 8.18 -3.41
N ASN A 183 13.83 9.37 -3.96
CA ASN A 183 12.92 10.52 -3.91
C ASN A 183 11.63 10.26 -4.68
N GLY A 184 11.72 9.67 -5.88
CA GLY A 184 10.56 9.31 -6.69
C GLY A 184 9.64 8.31 -6.01
N ALA A 185 10.20 7.28 -5.39
CA ALA A 185 9.45 6.29 -4.62
C ALA A 185 8.72 6.93 -3.43
N THR A 186 9.42 7.79 -2.68
CA THR A 186 8.86 8.51 -1.53
C THR A 186 7.69 9.40 -1.93
N TRP A 187 7.86 10.25 -2.96
CA TRP A 187 6.79 11.12 -3.42
C TRP A 187 5.61 10.34 -3.99
N SER A 188 5.88 9.24 -4.72
CA SER A 188 4.84 8.36 -5.25
C SER A 188 4.03 7.69 -4.14
N ALA A 189 4.70 7.20 -3.08
CA ALA A 189 4.03 6.62 -1.90
C ALA A 189 3.23 7.66 -1.11
N ASN A 190 3.81 8.85 -0.88
CA ASN A 190 3.13 9.93 -0.17
C ASN A 190 1.88 10.41 -0.93
N THR A 191 1.94 10.49 -2.26
CA THR A 191 0.78 10.83 -3.09
C THR A 191 -0.33 9.79 -2.95
N PHE A 192 0.02 8.51 -2.94
CA PHE A 192 -0.95 7.43 -2.70
C PHE A 192 -1.57 7.55 -1.30
N ASN A 193 -0.75 7.69 -0.26
CA ASN A 193 -1.20 7.81 1.13
C ASN A 193 -2.11 9.02 1.32
N PHE A 194 -1.75 10.17 0.74
CA PHE A 194 -2.62 11.35 0.77
C PHE A 194 -3.98 11.09 0.13
N GLY A 195 -4.00 10.44 -1.05
CA GLY A 195 -5.23 10.04 -1.71
C GLY A 195 -6.05 9.03 -0.90
N ALA A 196 -5.38 8.11 -0.20
CA ALA A 196 -6.02 7.09 0.64
C ALA A 196 -6.64 7.70 1.93
N VAL A 197 -6.12 8.82 2.42
CA VAL A 197 -6.72 9.60 3.52
C VAL A 197 -7.83 10.50 3.00
N ALA A 198 -7.50 11.33 2.01
CA ALA A 198 -8.41 12.37 1.54
C ALA A 198 -9.59 11.81 0.74
N GLY A 199 -9.39 10.70 0.00
CA GLY A 199 -10.44 10.09 -0.82
C GLY A 199 -11.66 9.65 -0.02
N PRO A 200 -11.52 8.78 0.98
CA PRO A 200 -12.64 8.37 1.81
C PRO A 200 -13.28 9.55 2.57
N ALA A 201 -12.48 10.46 3.10
CA ALA A 201 -12.99 11.63 3.82
C ALA A 201 -13.85 12.52 2.89
N LEU A 202 -13.35 12.86 1.71
CA LEU A 202 -14.10 13.61 0.69
C LEU A 202 -15.32 12.82 0.20
N GLY A 203 -15.16 11.52 -0.02
CA GLY A 203 -16.25 10.64 -0.46
C GLY A 203 -17.38 10.58 0.54
N GLY A 204 -17.07 10.43 1.83
CA GLY A 204 -18.06 10.43 2.90
C GLY A 204 -18.81 11.76 3.02
N VAL A 205 -18.06 12.88 2.98
CA VAL A 205 -18.67 14.24 3.02
C VAL A 205 -19.57 14.46 1.81
N VAL A 206 -19.10 14.17 0.59
CA VAL A 206 -19.92 14.37 -0.63
C VAL A 206 -21.14 13.44 -0.63
N LEU A 207 -20.96 12.19 -0.20
CA LEU A 207 -22.05 11.23 -0.11
C LEU A 207 -23.11 11.64 0.93
N GLY A 208 -22.66 12.17 2.10
CA GLY A 208 -23.55 12.59 3.17
C GLY A 208 -24.35 13.84 2.85
N PHE A 209 -23.70 14.86 2.31
CA PHE A 209 -24.36 16.16 2.07
C PHE A 209 -25.01 16.29 0.69
N TYR A 210 -24.46 15.63 -0.34
CA TYR A 210 -24.89 15.78 -1.74
C TYR A 210 -25.44 14.50 -2.37
N GLY A 211 -25.35 13.36 -1.64
CA GLY A 211 -25.89 12.08 -2.07
C GLY A 211 -24.99 11.30 -3.02
N SER A 212 -25.47 10.10 -3.38
CA SER A 212 -24.72 9.11 -4.16
C SER A 212 -24.44 9.55 -5.60
N ASN A 213 -25.35 10.28 -6.23
CA ASN A 213 -25.15 10.80 -7.59
C ASN A 213 -23.99 11.78 -7.64
N ALA A 214 -23.88 12.70 -6.66
CA ALA A 214 -22.78 13.65 -6.58
C ALA A 214 -21.43 12.95 -6.36
N ALA A 215 -21.38 11.91 -5.52
CA ALA A 215 -20.17 11.12 -5.32
C ALA A 215 -19.73 10.40 -6.61
N ALA A 216 -20.68 9.85 -7.38
CA ALA A 216 -20.38 9.21 -8.67
C ALA A 216 -19.90 10.22 -9.72
N ILE A 217 -20.52 11.42 -9.80
CA ILE A 217 -20.08 12.50 -10.69
C ILE A 217 -18.66 12.95 -10.33
N LEU A 218 -18.38 13.18 -9.04
CA LEU A 218 -17.04 13.56 -8.59
C LEU A 218 -16.00 12.48 -8.95
N THR A 219 -16.33 11.21 -8.78
CA THR A 219 -15.48 10.09 -9.21
C THR A 219 -15.17 10.16 -10.70
N CYS A 220 -16.17 10.37 -11.56
CA CYS A 220 -15.97 10.51 -13.01
C CYS A 220 -15.07 11.71 -13.34
N LEU A 221 -15.28 12.86 -12.71
CA LEU A 221 -14.46 14.06 -12.93
C LEU A 221 -12.99 13.84 -12.53
N LEU A 222 -12.75 13.17 -11.41
CA LEU A 222 -11.40 12.82 -10.96
C LEU A 222 -10.71 11.83 -11.91
N LEU A 223 -11.42 10.80 -12.39
CA LEU A 223 -10.87 9.84 -13.35
C LEU A 223 -10.58 10.48 -14.70
N ILE A 224 -11.43 11.38 -15.19
CA ILE A 224 -11.18 12.19 -16.40
C ILE A 224 -9.93 13.06 -16.21
N SER A 225 -9.81 13.74 -15.07
CA SER A 225 -8.63 14.55 -14.73
C SER A 225 -7.35 13.70 -14.67
N SER A 226 -7.44 12.46 -14.16
CA SER A 226 -6.36 11.49 -14.17
C SER A 226 -5.94 11.11 -15.59
N ILE A 227 -6.90 10.81 -16.47
CA ILE A 227 -6.64 10.49 -17.89
C ILE A 227 -5.95 11.65 -18.57
N ILE A 228 -6.43 12.88 -18.39
CA ILE A 228 -5.84 14.09 -18.97
C ILE A 228 -4.39 14.26 -18.49
N ALA A 229 -4.10 14.05 -17.20
CA ALA A 229 -2.77 14.13 -16.66
C ALA A 229 -1.84 13.07 -17.29
N PHE A 230 -2.29 11.82 -17.42
CA PHE A 230 -1.51 10.76 -18.06
C PHE A 230 -1.34 10.97 -19.57
N LEU A 231 -2.33 11.51 -20.27
CA LEU A 231 -2.22 11.83 -21.70
C LEU A 231 -1.15 12.91 -21.96
N ARG A 232 -1.04 13.91 -21.08
CA ARG A 232 -0.03 14.98 -21.17
C ARG A 232 1.40 14.53 -20.84
N LEU A 233 1.61 13.31 -20.33
CA LEU A 233 2.93 12.77 -20.07
C LEU A 233 3.73 12.64 -21.37
N LYS A 234 4.90 13.26 -21.43
CA LYS A 234 5.90 13.00 -22.48
C LYS A 234 6.63 11.70 -22.14
N TYR A 235 6.25 10.61 -22.81
CA TYR A 235 6.78 9.27 -22.55
C TYR A 235 7.33 8.65 -23.83
N LYS A 236 8.62 8.26 -23.81
CA LYS A 236 9.21 7.38 -24.82
C LYS A 236 9.26 5.97 -24.26
N LYS A 237 8.72 5.00 -25.01
CA LYS A 237 8.82 3.59 -24.64
C LYS A 237 10.29 3.20 -24.50
N VAL A 238 10.71 2.75 -23.34
CA VAL A 238 12.02 2.17 -23.13
C VAL A 238 11.96 0.74 -23.64
N ILE A 239 12.67 0.46 -24.74
CA ILE A 239 12.82 -0.90 -25.27
C ILE A 239 13.81 -1.61 -24.35
N ARG A 240 13.34 -2.57 -23.58
CA ARG A 240 14.18 -3.44 -22.75
C ARG A 240 14.29 -4.80 -23.44
N ASP A 241 15.51 -5.28 -23.53
CA ASP A 241 15.77 -6.64 -24.01
C ASP A 241 15.34 -7.62 -22.90
N ILE A 242 14.10 -8.08 -22.98
CA ILE A 242 13.51 -8.95 -21.96
C ILE A 242 13.84 -10.37 -22.38
N LYS A 243 14.68 -11.07 -21.63
CA LYS A 243 14.79 -12.53 -21.73
C LYS A 243 13.39 -13.10 -21.57
N LYS A 244 12.91 -13.79 -22.60
CA LYS A 244 11.57 -14.41 -22.65
C LYS A 244 11.55 -15.65 -21.75
N GLU A 245 11.59 -15.45 -20.43
CA GLU A 245 11.28 -16.54 -19.51
C GLU A 245 9.76 -16.69 -19.42
N PRO A 246 9.22 -17.91 -19.45
CA PRO A 246 7.79 -18.16 -19.25
C PRO A 246 7.31 -17.56 -17.92
N LEU A 247 6.17 -16.89 -17.95
CA LEU A 247 5.59 -16.24 -16.76
C LEU A 247 5.40 -17.24 -15.60
N LYS A 248 4.98 -18.47 -15.93
CA LYS A 248 4.80 -19.56 -14.99
C LYS A 248 6.09 -19.86 -14.21
N ASP A 249 7.23 -19.91 -14.93
CA ASP A 249 8.52 -20.20 -14.30
C ASP A 249 9.00 -19.07 -13.40
N LYS A 250 8.75 -17.81 -13.79
CA LYS A 250 9.04 -16.64 -12.95
C LYS A 250 8.23 -16.65 -11.64
N LEU A 251 6.93 -16.94 -11.73
CA LEU A 251 6.05 -16.99 -10.54
C LEU A 251 6.41 -18.17 -9.64
N LEU A 252 6.63 -19.37 -10.23
CA LEU A 252 7.01 -20.55 -9.48
C LEU A 252 8.38 -20.39 -8.82
N ALA A 253 9.35 -19.75 -9.49
CA ALA A 253 10.65 -19.46 -8.91
C ALA A 253 10.53 -18.50 -7.71
N GLY A 254 9.69 -17.45 -7.82
CA GLY A 254 9.40 -16.54 -6.70
C GLY A 254 8.74 -17.25 -5.52
N LEU A 255 7.72 -18.06 -5.76
CA LEU A 255 7.05 -18.86 -4.73
C LEU A 255 8.02 -19.84 -4.08
N ARG A 256 8.77 -20.64 -4.87
CA ARG A 256 9.75 -21.58 -4.34
C ARG A 256 10.80 -20.89 -3.47
N PHE A 257 11.27 -19.71 -3.89
CA PHE A 257 12.21 -18.92 -3.10
C PHE A 257 11.61 -18.48 -1.78
N VAL A 258 10.40 -17.93 -1.76
CA VAL A 258 9.71 -17.50 -0.52
C VAL A 258 9.54 -18.69 0.42
N PHE A 259 9.04 -19.83 -0.08
CA PHE A 259 8.81 -21.02 0.75
C PHE A 259 10.09 -21.74 1.22
N SER A 260 11.24 -21.46 0.60
CA SER A 260 12.53 -21.99 1.08
C SER A 260 13.12 -21.23 2.29
N HIS A 261 12.57 -20.06 2.65
CA HIS A 261 13.08 -19.21 3.73
C HIS A 261 12.04 -19.04 4.82
N GLN A 262 12.18 -19.75 5.95
CA GLN A 262 11.22 -19.74 7.07
C GLN A 262 10.87 -18.35 7.59
N ILE A 263 11.87 -17.45 7.72
CA ILE A 263 11.64 -16.09 8.22
C ILE A 263 10.80 -15.28 7.22
N LEU A 264 11.07 -15.42 5.93
CA LEU A 264 10.36 -14.70 4.88
C LEU A 264 8.92 -15.18 4.74
N VAL A 265 8.72 -16.50 4.66
CA VAL A 265 7.38 -17.07 4.58
C VAL A 265 6.58 -16.80 5.85
N GLY A 266 7.24 -16.89 7.03
CA GLY A 266 6.60 -16.60 8.32
C GLY A 266 6.13 -15.15 8.42
N ALA A 267 6.96 -14.20 8.00
CA ALA A 267 6.59 -12.79 8.00
C ALA A 267 5.45 -12.48 7.01
N MET A 268 5.46 -13.07 5.82
CA MET A 268 4.43 -12.88 4.80
C MET A 268 3.11 -13.56 5.18
N ALA A 269 3.16 -14.80 5.69
CA ALA A 269 1.98 -15.55 6.12
C ALA A 269 1.31 -14.90 7.34
N LEU A 270 2.12 -14.43 8.31
CA LEU A 270 1.62 -13.73 9.49
C LEU A 270 0.77 -12.51 9.09
N ASP A 271 1.23 -11.72 8.14
CA ASP A 271 0.48 -10.58 7.62
C ASP A 271 -0.75 -10.99 6.84
N MET A 272 -0.58 -11.92 5.92
CA MET A 272 -1.69 -12.40 5.08
C MET A 272 -2.87 -12.83 5.95
N PHE A 273 -2.62 -13.65 6.97
CA PHE A 273 -3.68 -14.12 7.85
C PHE A 273 -4.18 -13.04 8.81
N ALA A 274 -3.30 -12.17 9.34
CA ALA A 274 -3.72 -11.08 10.21
C ALA A 274 -4.66 -10.10 9.51
N VAL A 275 -4.35 -9.74 8.27
CA VAL A 275 -5.17 -8.84 7.45
C VAL A 275 -6.45 -9.55 6.98
N MET A 276 -6.36 -10.83 6.60
CA MET A 276 -7.51 -11.61 6.15
C MET A 276 -8.60 -11.71 7.23
N PHE A 277 -8.23 -11.98 8.47
CA PHE A 277 -9.18 -12.08 9.57
C PHE A 277 -9.43 -10.75 10.30
N GLY A 278 -8.48 -9.81 10.29
CA GLY A 278 -8.62 -8.47 10.87
C GLY A 278 -9.44 -7.47 10.04
N GLY A 279 -10.19 -7.93 9.03
CA GLY A 279 -10.84 -7.14 7.98
C GLY A 279 -12.03 -6.25 8.40
N ALA A 280 -12.02 -5.65 9.59
CA ALA A 280 -13.09 -4.75 10.07
C ALA A 280 -13.42 -3.61 9.11
N ILE A 281 -12.48 -3.19 8.26
CA ILE A 281 -12.64 -2.07 7.32
C ILE A 281 -13.77 -2.32 6.31
N ALA A 282 -13.96 -3.56 5.86
CA ALA A 282 -15.04 -3.93 4.93
C ALA A 282 -16.43 -3.77 5.57
N LEU A 283 -16.52 -3.94 6.88
CA LEU A 283 -17.76 -3.85 7.66
C LEU A 283 -18.03 -2.42 8.19
N LEU A 284 -17.14 -1.44 7.95
CA LEU A 284 -17.33 -0.07 8.43
C LEU A 284 -18.69 0.55 8.05
N PRO A 285 -19.24 0.36 6.83
CA PRO A 285 -20.58 0.86 6.52
C PRO A 285 -21.66 0.34 7.48
N ALA A 286 -21.58 -0.95 7.84
CA ALA A 286 -22.47 -1.57 8.80
C ALA A 286 -22.28 -1.01 10.22
N PHE A 287 -21.04 -0.92 10.69
CA PHE A 287 -20.72 -0.33 11.99
C PHE A 287 -21.20 1.10 12.14
N VAL A 288 -20.97 1.94 11.13
CA VAL A 288 -21.38 3.35 11.17
C VAL A 288 -22.88 3.48 11.22
N LYS A 289 -23.60 2.69 10.41
CA LYS A 289 -25.06 2.78 10.33
C LYS A 289 -25.75 2.18 11.56
N ASP A 290 -25.34 0.97 12.01
CA ASP A 290 -26.11 0.18 12.97
C ASP A 290 -25.57 0.28 14.42
N VAL A 291 -24.26 0.54 14.60
CA VAL A 291 -23.62 0.63 15.93
C VAL A 291 -23.41 2.07 16.36
N LEU A 292 -22.83 2.89 15.45
CA LEU A 292 -22.57 4.30 15.76
C LEU A 292 -23.76 5.20 15.43
N LEU A 293 -24.77 4.71 14.69
CA LEU A 293 -25.99 5.43 14.30
C LEU A 293 -25.68 6.76 13.59
N MET A 294 -24.68 6.76 12.71
CA MET A 294 -24.18 7.94 11.99
C MET A 294 -24.30 7.79 10.47
N GLY A 295 -24.12 8.90 9.77
CA GLY A 295 -24.19 8.97 8.32
C GLY A 295 -22.88 8.63 7.59
N PRO A 296 -22.89 8.69 6.24
CA PRO A 296 -21.72 8.37 5.42
C PRO A 296 -20.54 9.34 5.59
N GLU A 297 -20.79 10.56 6.10
CA GLU A 297 -19.75 11.52 6.46
C GLU A 297 -18.84 10.98 7.57
N ALA A 298 -19.41 10.32 8.57
CA ALA A 298 -18.68 9.67 9.64
C ALA A 298 -17.90 8.45 9.12
N LEU A 299 -18.49 7.68 8.19
CA LEU A 299 -17.82 6.55 7.53
C LEU A 299 -16.54 6.99 6.81
N GLY A 300 -16.59 8.13 6.09
CA GLY A 300 -15.44 8.65 5.36
C GLY A 300 -14.24 8.92 6.25
N ILE A 301 -14.46 9.55 7.39
CA ILE A 301 -13.42 9.87 8.37
C ILE A 301 -12.89 8.61 9.06
N LEU A 302 -13.78 7.69 9.47
CA LEU A 302 -13.37 6.42 10.08
C LEU A 302 -12.53 5.58 9.12
N ARG A 303 -12.87 5.55 7.83
CA ARG A 303 -12.10 4.83 6.82
C ARG A 303 -10.72 5.48 6.54
N ALA A 304 -10.58 6.79 6.73
CA ALA A 304 -9.31 7.50 6.64
C ALA A 304 -8.40 7.28 7.87
N ALA A 305 -8.96 6.96 9.03
CA ALA A 305 -8.24 6.88 10.29
C ALA A 305 -7.03 5.92 10.28
N PRO A 306 -7.10 4.67 9.76
CA PRO A 306 -5.94 3.79 9.69
C PRO A 306 -4.79 4.38 8.86
N PHE A 307 -5.09 5.07 7.75
CA PHE A 307 -4.07 5.71 6.92
C PHE A 307 -3.40 6.89 7.62
N ILE A 308 -4.17 7.66 8.42
CA ILE A 308 -3.62 8.74 9.26
C ILE A 308 -2.67 8.16 10.29
N GLY A 309 -3.08 7.10 11.00
CA GLY A 309 -2.25 6.40 11.96
C GLY A 309 -0.97 5.84 11.33
N SER A 310 -1.10 5.20 10.17
CA SER A 310 0.01 4.68 9.37
C SER A 310 1.00 5.79 8.97
N LEU A 311 0.51 6.95 8.54
CA LEU A 311 1.35 8.09 8.17
C LEU A 311 2.15 8.63 9.37
N LEU A 312 1.48 8.84 10.50
CA LEU A 312 2.13 9.33 11.73
C LEU A 312 3.18 8.34 12.23
N MET A 313 2.87 7.04 12.23
CA MET A 313 3.81 6.00 12.61
C MET A 313 4.98 5.91 11.61
N GLY A 314 4.74 6.06 10.32
CA GLY A 314 5.78 6.08 9.30
C GLY A 314 6.79 7.21 9.52
N ILE A 315 6.33 8.42 9.89
CA ILE A 315 7.20 9.54 10.26
C ILE A 315 8.01 9.20 11.52
N TYR A 316 7.40 8.61 12.53
CA TYR A 316 8.10 8.18 13.73
C TYR A 316 9.19 7.14 13.44
N LEU A 317 8.88 6.11 12.65
CA LEU A 317 9.81 5.04 12.27
C LEU A 317 10.96 5.52 11.38
N ALA A 318 10.76 6.59 10.61
CA ALA A 318 11.85 7.21 9.85
C ALA A 318 12.97 7.76 10.76
N HIS A 319 12.62 8.20 11.96
CA HIS A 319 13.58 8.68 12.96
C HIS A 319 14.03 7.58 13.95
N HIS A 320 13.19 6.55 14.16
CA HIS A 320 13.42 5.47 15.13
C HIS A 320 13.24 4.09 14.47
N PRO A 321 14.13 3.67 13.55
CA PRO A 321 13.97 2.40 12.84
C PRO A 321 14.12 1.21 13.79
N PRO A 322 13.26 0.18 13.71
CA PRO A 322 13.24 -0.97 14.60
C PRO A 322 14.30 -2.00 14.21
N LEU A 323 15.58 -1.67 14.43
CA LEU A 323 16.71 -2.52 14.03
C LEU A 323 17.02 -3.64 15.04
N ARG A 324 16.66 -3.47 16.33
CA ARG A 324 16.87 -4.45 17.40
C ARG A 324 15.56 -5.16 17.70
N ASN A 325 15.62 -6.45 18.03
CA ASN A 325 14.46 -7.27 18.39
C ASN A 325 13.32 -7.18 17.35
N THR A 326 13.69 -7.08 16.09
CA THR A 326 12.76 -6.77 14.97
C THR A 326 11.61 -7.75 14.90
N GLY A 327 11.87 -9.05 15.13
CA GLY A 327 10.84 -10.08 15.14
C GLY A 327 9.84 -9.93 16.29
N LYS A 328 10.31 -9.61 17.51
CA LYS A 328 9.42 -9.33 18.65
C LYS A 328 8.54 -8.11 18.39
N ILE A 329 9.12 -7.04 17.83
CA ILE A 329 8.37 -5.83 17.49
C ILE A 329 7.30 -6.14 16.45
N LEU A 330 7.61 -6.96 15.44
CA LEU A 330 6.64 -7.42 14.43
C LEU A 330 5.46 -8.16 15.09
N LEU A 331 5.74 -9.14 15.95
CA LEU A 331 4.69 -9.90 16.64
C LEU A 331 3.84 -9.02 17.55
N ILE A 332 4.45 -8.13 18.35
CA ILE A 332 3.75 -7.17 19.22
C ILE A 332 2.88 -6.22 18.39
N SER A 333 3.38 -5.76 17.26
CA SER A 333 2.62 -4.85 16.38
C SER A 333 1.37 -5.53 15.82
N ILE A 334 1.47 -6.77 15.36
CA ILE A 334 0.29 -7.48 14.84
C ILE A 334 -0.68 -7.87 15.96
N ALA A 335 -0.18 -8.20 17.16
CA ALA A 335 -1.04 -8.41 18.33
C ALA A 335 -1.76 -7.10 18.71
N GLY A 336 -1.05 -5.95 18.72
CA GLY A 336 -1.62 -4.63 18.95
C GLY A 336 -2.67 -4.26 17.91
N PHE A 337 -2.44 -4.57 16.64
CA PHE A 337 -3.44 -4.43 15.59
C PHE A 337 -4.72 -5.23 15.93
N GLY A 338 -4.59 -6.52 16.25
CA GLY A 338 -5.74 -7.36 16.65
C GLY A 338 -6.50 -6.84 17.87
N LEU A 339 -5.78 -6.34 18.90
CA LEU A 339 -6.39 -5.73 20.08
C LEU A 339 -7.15 -4.44 19.73
N CYS A 340 -6.60 -3.59 18.84
CA CYS A 340 -7.30 -2.40 18.37
C CYS A 340 -8.59 -2.75 17.61
N ILE A 341 -8.58 -3.81 16.80
CA ILE A 341 -9.78 -4.29 16.09
C ILE A 341 -10.83 -4.81 17.07
N ILE A 342 -10.45 -5.57 18.10
CA ILE A 342 -11.37 -6.00 19.16
C ILE A 342 -11.95 -4.79 19.91
N GLY A 343 -11.09 -3.85 20.31
CA GLY A 343 -11.53 -2.63 20.99
C GLY A 343 -12.50 -1.82 20.13
N PHE A 344 -12.23 -1.69 18.82
CA PHE A 344 -13.13 -1.06 17.87
C PHE A 344 -14.49 -1.74 17.82
N ALA A 345 -14.54 -3.08 17.76
CA ALA A 345 -15.79 -3.84 17.74
C ALA A 345 -16.67 -3.58 18.97
N MET A 346 -16.05 -3.36 20.13
CA MET A 346 -16.74 -3.10 21.40
C MET A 346 -17.09 -1.62 21.61
N SER A 347 -16.60 -0.72 20.74
CA SER A 347 -16.79 0.71 20.88
C SER A 347 -18.11 1.18 20.27
N THR A 348 -18.91 1.90 21.06
CA THR A 348 -20.09 2.65 20.60
C THR A 348 -19.81 4.15 20.51
N ASN A 349 -18.61 4.58 20.89
CA ASN A 349 -18.20 5.98 20.85
C ASN A 349 -17.38 6.26 19.57
N TYR A 350 -17.83 7.23 18.80
CA TYR A 350 -17.20 7.57 17.51
C TYR A 350 -15.72 7.97 17.64
N LEU A 351 -15.38 8.81 18.63
CA LEU A 351 -14.00 9.26 18.82
C LEU A 351 -13.09 8.10 19.25
N LEU A 352 -13.56 7.23 20.14
CA LEU A 352 -12.82 6.04 20.54
C LEU A 352 -12.60 5.10 19.35
N SER A 353 -13.64 4.88 18.54
CA SER A 353 -13.56 4.09 17.31
C SER A 353 -12.54 4.66 16.33
N LEU A 354 -12.51 5.99 16.16
CA LEU A 354 -11.54 6.70 15.33
C LEU A 354 -10.10 6.48 15.83
N LEU A 355 -9.87 6.65 17.13
CA LEU A 355 -8.54 6.46 17.73
C LEU A 355 -8.06 5.02 17.64
N LEU A 356 -8.94 4.03 17.87
CA LEU A 356 -8.61 2.62 17.77
C LEU A 356 -8.28 2.22 16.32
N LEU A 357 -9.01 2.73 15.33
CA LEU A 357 -8.70 2.51 13.93
C LEU A 357 -7.40 3.22 13.51
N ALA A 358 -7.13 4.42 14.00
CA ALA A 358 -5.85 5.09 13.76
C ALA A 358 -4.69 4.32 14.40
N ALA A 359 -4.86 3.81 15.62
CA ALA A 359 -3.87 2.97 16.29
C ALA A 359 -3.64 1.65 15.53
N SER A 360 -4.70 1.01 15.00
CA SER A 360 -4.56 -0.19 14.19
C SER A 360 -3.71 0.05 12.96
N GLY A 361 -3.93 1.17 12.25
CA GLY A 361 -3.10 1.57 11.11
C GLY A 361 -1.66 1.88 11.48
N SER A 362 -1.42 2.41 12.69
CA SER A 362 -0.06 2.62 13.22
C SER A 362 0.68 1.29 13.42
N PHE A 363 0.02 0.30 14.03
CA PHE A 363 0.59 -1.03 14.22
C PHE A 363 0.83 -1.77 12.91
N ASP A 364 -0.09 -1.66 11.96
CA ASP A 364 0.06 -2.24 10.62
C ASP A 364 1.27 -1.63 9.89
N ASN A 365 1.48 -0.32 10.00
CA ASN A 365 2.65 0.34 9.40
C ASN A 365 3.97 -0.17 9.95
N VAL A 366 4.08 -0.39 11.28
CA VAL A 366 5.27 -1.03 11.89
C VAL A 366 5.52 -2.40 11.26
N SER A 367 4.46 -3.22 11.16
CA SER A 367 4.53 -4.54 10.54
C SER A 367 4.99 -4.45 9.07
N MET A 368 4.41 -3.55 8.29
CA MET A 368 4.73 -3.35 6.89
C MET A 368 6.20 -2.95 6.66
N VAL A 369 6.73 -2.02 7.47
CA VAL A 369 8.14 -1.58 7.40
C VAL A 369 9.08 -2.73 7.72
N ILE A 370 8.80 -3.50 8.77
CA ILE A 370 9.63 -4.65 9.18
C ILE A 370 9.62 -5.73 8.11
N ARG A 371 8.46 -6.11 7.60
CA ARG A 371 8.32 -7.14 6.55
C ARG A 371 9.00 -6.71 5.25
N GLY A 372 8.85 -5.44 4.86
CA GLY A 372 9.57 -4.87 3.73
C GLY A 372 11.09 -4.97 3.88
N SER A 373 11.60 -4.70 5.08
CA SER A 373 13.04 -4.82 5.41
C SER A 373 13.50 -6.28 5.37
N ILE A 374 12.73 -7.21 5.94
CA ILE A 374 13.02 -8.66 5.88
C ILE A 374 13.06 -9.11 4.42
N ALA A 375 12.06 -8.74 3.61
CA ALA A 375 12.02 -9.10 2.20
C ALA A 375 13.24 -8.60 1.42
N GLN A 376 13.70 -7.36 1.69
CA GLN A 376 14.89 -6.81 1.05
C GLN A 376 16.19 -7.49 1.49
N LEU A 377 16.32 -7.85 2.77
CA LEU A 377 17.53 -8.48 3.33
C LEU A 377 17.72 -9.92 2.84
N PHE A 378 16.64 -10.69 2.74
CA PHE A 378 16.71 -12.09 2.37
C PHE A 378 16.63 -12.34 0.86
N THR A 379 16.28 -11.31 0.07
CA THR A 379 16.06 -11.51 -1.38
C THR A 379 17.25 -10.99 -2.20
N PRO A 380 17.98 -11.85 -2.93
CA PRO A 380 19.00 -11.42 -3.89
C PRO A 380 18.42 -10.50 -4.97
N ASP A 381 19.26 -9.62 -5.54
CA ASP A 381 18.83 -8.61 -6.50
C ASP A 381 18.09 -9.20 -7.71
N GLU A 382 18.53 -10.38 -8.20
CA GLU A 382 17.92 -11.08 -9.32
C GLU A 382 16.50 -11.59 -9.02
N MET A 383 16.18 -11.84 -7.74
CA MET A 383 14.89 -12.39 -7.30
C MET A 383 13.94 -11.32 -6.76
N ARG A 384 14.40 -10.07 -6.51
CA ARG A 384 13.58 -9.00 -5.89
C ARG A 384 12.26 -8.77 -6.62
N GLY A 385 12.28 -8.71 -7.95
CA GLY A 385 11.06 -8.52 -8.74
C GLY A 385 10.07 -9.68 -8.60
N ARG A 386 10.58 -10.93 -8.56
CA ARG A 386 9.76 -12.14 -8.43
C ARG A 386 9.12 -12.23 -7.03
N VAL A 387 9.89 -11.99 -5.99
CA VAL A 387 9.42 -11.98 -4.58
C VAL A 387 8.43 -10.83 -4.35
N SER A 388 8.69 -9.62 -4.88
CA SER A 388 7.76 -8.49 -4.80
C SER A 388 6.43 -8.77 -5.50
N ALA A 389 6.44 -9.48 -6.64
CA ALA A 389 5.21 -9.88 -7.32
C ALA A 389 4.39 -10.86 -6.49
N VAL A 390 5.05 -11.87 -5.88
CA VAL A 390 4.41 -12.80 -4.96
C VAL A 390 3.81 -12.04 -3.77
N ASN A 391 4.57 -11.17 -3.12
CA ASN A 391 4.10 -10.36 -1.99
C ASN A 391 2.90 -9.48 -2.36
N GLY A 392 2.92 -8.86 -3.55
CA GLY A 392 1.80 -8.04 -4.04
C GLY A 392 0.51 -8.85 -4.24
N VAL A 393 0.61 -10.08 -4.74
CA VAL A 393 -0.54 -10.99 -4.87
C VAL A 393 -1.04 -11.39 -3.47
N PHE A 394 -0.16 -11.75 -2.55
CA PHE A 394 -0.54 -12.11 -1.17
C PHE A 394 -1.30 -10.97 -0.48
N ILE A 395 -0.73 -9.75 -0.47
CA ILE A 395 -1.35 -8.57 0.17
C ILE A 395 -2.69 -8.21 -0.51
N GLY A 396 -2.71 -8.15 -1.85
CA GLY A 396 -3.93 -7.79 -2.57
C GLY A 396 -5.06 -8.80 -2.39
N SER A 397 -4.72 -10.10 -2.40
CA SER A 397 -5.71 -11.17 -2.23
C SER A 397 -6.23 -11.23 -0.79
N SER A 398 -5.37 -11.08 0.22
CA SER A 398 -5.78 -11.15 1.62
C SER A 398 -6.75 -10.04 2.03
N ASN A 399 -6.55 -8.82 1.52
CA ASN A 399 -7.48 -7.72 1.78
C ASN A 399 -8.89 -8.02 1.24
N GLU A 400 -9.00 -8.45 0.00
CA GLU A 400 -10.29 -8.63 -0.67
C GLU A 400 -10.98 -9.94 -0.22
N ILE A 401 -10.21 -11.03 -0.03
CA ILE A 401 -10.75 -12.29 0.53
C ILE A 401 -11.17 -12.08 1.99
N GLY A 402 -10.40 -11.29 2.75
CA GLY A 402 -10.74 -10.91 4.11
C GLY A 402 -12.03 -10.09 4.21
N ALA A 403 -12.30 -9.23 3.23
CA ALA A 403 -13.58 -8.54 3.13
C ALA A 403 -14.75 -9.52 2.98
N PHE A 404 -14.59 -10.56 2.16
CA PHE A 404 -15.60 -11.61 2.01
C PHE A 404 -15.75 -12.44 3.29
N GLU A 405 -14.64 -12.88 3.89
CA GLU A 405 -14.64 -13.63 5.15
C GLU A 405 -15.36 -12.85 6.25
N SER A 406 -15.01 -11.58 6.42
CA SER A 406 -15.64 -10.71 7.43
C SER A 406 -17.13 -10.52 7.18
N GLY A 407 -17.56 -10.33 5.94
CA GLY A 407 -18.97 -10.24 5.57
C GLY A 407 -19.75 -11.52 5.84
N LEU A 408 -19.15 -12.68 5.52
CA LEU A 408 -19.72 -13.99 5.80
C LEU A 408 -19.82 -14.25 7.31
N ALA A 409 -18.74 -14.00 8.05
CA ALA A 409 -18.74 -14.14 9.52
C ALA A 409 -19.79 -13.22 10.17
N ALA A 410 -19.92 -11.97 9.69
CA ALA A 410 -20.92 -11.05 10.20
C ALA A 410 -22.35 -11.49 9.89
N SER A 411 -22.59 -12.14 8.76
CA SER A 411 -23.92 -12.69 8.43
C SER A 411 -24.30 -13.91 9.28
N LEU A 412 -23.31 -14.69 9.74
CA LEU A 412 -23.53 -15.92 10.51
C LEU A 412 -23.62 -15.66 12.02
N MET A 413 -22.75 -14.81 12.57
CA MET A 413 -22.64 -14.62 14.02
C MET A 413 -22.97 -13.19 14.48
N GLY A 414 -23.30 -12.29 13.56
CA GLY A 414 -23.57 -10.89 13.83
C GLY A 414 -22.35 -9.99 13.69
N LEU A 415 -22.59 -8.68 13.60
CA LEU A 415 -21.57 -7.69 13.23
C LEU A 415 -20.45 -7.57 14.28
N ILE A 416 -20.79 -7.36 15.55
CA ILE A 416 -19.82 -7.21 16.64
C ILE A 416 -19.04 -8.50 16.91
N PRO A 417 -19.71 -9.68 17.09
CA PRO A 417 -19.00 -10.93 17.33
C PRO A 417 -18.04 -11.31 16.20
N SER A 418 -18.37 -11.04 14.93
CA SER A 418 -17.51 -11.34 13.80
C SER A 418 -16.19 -10.56 13.84
N VAL A 419 -16.21 -9.28 14.19
CA VAL A 419 -15.00 -8.45 14.28
C VAL A 419 -14.17 -8.84 15.51
N ILE A 420 -14.81 -9.19 16.65
CA ILE A 420 -14.10 -9.75 17.82
C ILE A 420 -13.42 -11.07 17.45
N PHE A 421 -14.13 -11.94 16.74
CA PHE A 421 -13.61 -13.22 16.25
C PHE A 421 -12.38 -13.01 15.36
N GLY A 422 -12.44 -12.12 14.36
CA GLY A 422 -11.33 -11.81 13.47
C GLY A 422 -10.11 -11.25 14.20
N GLY A 423 -10.30 -10.29 15.13
CA GLY A 423 -9.23 -9.78 15.97
C GLY A 423 -8.61 -10.84 16.89
N SER A 424 -9.45 -11.75 17.43
CA SER A 424 -8.99 -12.87 18.27
C SER A 424 -8.17 -13.88 17.46
N ILE A 425 -8.61 -14.24 16.26
CA ILE A 425 -7.83 -15.10 15.35
C ILE A 425 -6.48 -14.43 15.02
N THR A 426 -6.45 -13.13 14.77
CA THR A 426 -5.19 -12.42 14.54
C THR A 426 -4.22 -12.62 15.71
N ILE A 427 -4.67 -12.51 16.95
CA ILE A 427 -3.84 -12.75 18.15
C ILE A 427 -3.42 -14.22 18.23
N ILE A 428 -4.30 -15.18 17.95
CA ILE A 428 -3.97 -16.61 17.93
C ILE A 428 -2.89 -16.89 16.87
N ILE A 429 -2.98 -16.30 15.68
CA ILE A 429 -1.97 -16.43 14.62
C ILE A 429 -0.62 -15.91 15.08
N VAL A 430 -0.58 -14.77 15.80
CA VAL A 430 0.65 -14.25 16.39
C VAL A 430 1.26 -15.25 17.37
N LEU A 431 0.45 -15.82 18.27
CA LEU A 431 0.92 -16.83 19.24
C LEU A 431 1.42 -18.10 18.55
N CYS A 432 0.67 -18.60 17.57
CA CYS A 432 1.10 -19.74 16.76
C CYS A 432 2.42 -19.46 16.04
N THR A 433 2.55 -18.30 15.42
CA THR A 433 3.78 -17.90 14.72
C THR A 433 4.96 -17.81 15.68
N ALA A 434 4.77 -17.26 16.89
CA ALA A 434 5.82 -17.17 17.89
C ALA A 434 6.29 -18.56 18.36
N ILE A 435 5.38 -19.55 18.44
CA ILE A 435 5.67 -20.92 18.86
C ILE A 435 6.29 -21.74 17.72
N PHE A 436 5.69 -21.71 16.53
CA PHE A 436 6.09 -22.58 15.41
C PHE A 436 7.25 -22.02 14.58
N ILE A 437 7.49 -20.69 14.62
CA ILE A 437 8.59 -20.03 13.91
C ILE A 437 9.42 -19.19 14.88
N PRO A 438 10.11 -19.81 15.85
CA PRO A 438 10.90 -19.08 16.84
C PRO A 438 12.06 -18.28 16.21
N ALA A 439 12.53 -18.68 15.03
CA ALA A 439 13.51 -17.94 14.26
C ALA A 439 13.05 -16.54 13.88
N LEU A 440 11.72 -16.36 13.58
CA LEU A 440 11.14 -15.05 13.32
C LEU A 440 11.06 -14.23 14.62
N ALA A 441 10.65 -14.83 15.74
CA ALA A 441 10.52 -14.15 17.02
C ALA A 441 11.86 -13.61 17.55
N THR A 442 12.97 -14.32 17.33
CA THR A 442 14.32 -13.93 17.76
C THR A 442 15.08 -13.11 16.72
N PHE A 443 14.50 -12.88 15.55
CA PHE A 443 15.15 -12.18 14.46
C PHE A 443 15.49 -10.73 14.81
N SER A 444 16.69 -10.28 14.39
CA SER A 444 17.16 -8.90 14.50
C SER A 444 17.89 -8.47 13.22
N ILE A 445 17.44 -7.40 12.61
CA ILE A 445 18.06 -6.83 11.41
C ILE A 445 19.52 -6.46 11.69
N ARG A 446 19.83 -5.91 12.87
CA ARG A 446 21.17 -5.50 13.25
C ARG A 446 22.16 -6.66 13.26
N THR A 447 21.76 -7.81 13.81
CA THR A 447 22.59 -9.01 13.87
C THR A 447 22.81 -9.60 12.49
N SER A 448 21.77 -9.61 11.66
CA SER A 448 21.86 -10.12 10.28
C SER A 448 22.80 -9.28 9.40
N MET A 449 22.81 -7.95 9.56
CA MET A 449 23.73 -7.08 8.83
C MET A 449 25.19 -7.30 9.25
N HIS A 450 25.43 -7.59 10.51
CA HIS A 450 26.79 -7.84 11.01
C HIS A 450 27.36 -9.16 10.48
N ASN A 451 26.56 -10.21 10.45
CA ASN A 451 26.96 -11.53 9.94
C ASN A 451 27.20 -11.56 8.42
N ASN A 452 26.63 -10.63 7.65
CA ASN A 452 26.85 -10.52 6.20
C ASN A 452 28.11 -9.68 5.85
N GLN A 453 28.76 -9.04 6.83
CA GLN A 453 29.98 -8.25 6.66
C GLN A 453 31.25 -9.01 7.09
N THR A 454 31.09 -10.11 7.80
CA THR A 454 32.16 -11.07 8.16
C THR A 454 32.16 -12.23 7.19
#